data_bdb2fb7e6b59bf1fbe12096e823a7393
#
_entry.id   bdb2fb7e6b59bf1fbe12096e823a7393
#
_cell.length_a   1.000
_cell.length_b   1.000
_cell.length_c   1.000
_cell.angle_alpha   90.00
_cell.angle_beta   90.00
_cell.angle_gamma   90.00
#
_symmetry.space_group_name_H-M   'P 1'
#
loop_
_entity.id
_entity.type
_entity.pdbx_description
1 polymer ?
#
loop_
_entity_poly.entity_id
_entity_poly.type
_entity_poly.pdbx_seq_one_letter_code
_entity_poly.pdbx_strand_id
1 'polypeptide(L)'
;MEGFDDIIHQPLRLRIMAALHAARKFDPLEFARLKKLTGATDGNLGSHLNALEAAGYAAITKDFVGKRPRTRAAITTAGERAFRGHTDCLRDLINEARD
;
A
#
# COMPACT_ATOMS: atom_id res chain seq x y z
N MET A 1 -3.81 15.50 -13.22
CA MET A 1 -2.77 16.15 -12.38
C MET A 1 -1.54 15.28 -12.37
N GLU A 2 -0.41 15.84 -12.72
CA GLU A 2 0.85 15.12 -12.80
C GLU A 2 1.30 14.66 -11.43
N GLY A 3 1.73 13.40 -11.30
CA GLY A 3 2.11 12.79 -10.03
C GLY A 3 0.97 12.23 -9.20
N PHE A 4 -0.26 12.58 -9.52
CA PHE A 4 -1.44 12.06 -8.83
C PHE A 4 -1.77 10.68 -9.39
N ASP A 5 -1.74 9.65 -8.55
CA ASP A 5 -1.87 8.26 -8.99
C ASP A 5 -3.30 7.75 -8.79
N ASP A 6 -3.95 7.38 -9.90
CA ASP A 6 -5.33 6.91 -9.89
C ASP A 6 -5.51 5.58 -9.13
N ILE A 7 -4.47 4.76 -9.08
CA ILE A 7 -4.52 3.49 -8.34
C ILE A 7 -4.45 3.75 -6.84
N ILE A 8 -3.59 4.68 -6.42
CA ILE A 8 -3.29 4.93 -5.01
C ILE A 8 -4.28 5.89 -4.35
N HIS A 9 -4.92 6.79 -5.08
CA HIS A 9 -5.73 7.85 -4.47
C HIS A 9 -6.97 7.34 -3.74
N GLN A 10 -7.39 6.11 -3.97
CA GLN A 10 -8.47 5.51 -3.20
C GLN A 10 -8.03 5.40 -1.72
N PRO A 11 -8.84 5.87 -0.75
CA PRO A 11 -8.37 6.04 0.63
C PRO A 11 -7.77 4.80 1.28
N LEU A 12 -8.37 3.62 1.09
CA LEU A 12 -7.84 2.40 1.70
C LEU A 12 -6.52 1.98 1.04
N ARG A 13 -6.41 2.14 -0.29
CA ARG A 13 -5.16 1.85 -1.01
C ARG A 13 -4.04 2.78 -0.55
N LEU A 14 -4.35 4.06 -0.33
CA LEU A 14 -3.37 5.00 0.20
C LEU A 14 -2.88 4.58 1.58
N ARG A 15 -3.78 4.13 2.46
CA ARG A 15 -3.41 3.62 3.79
C ARG A 15 -2.54 2.37 3.69
N ILE A 16 -2.87 1.45 2.80
CA ILE A 16 -2.07 0.24 2.57
C ILE A 16 -0.66 0.63 2.11
N MET A 17 -0.57 1.51 1.11
CA MET A 17 0.73 1.94 0.58
C MET A 17 1.56 2.67 1.65
N ALA A 18 0.93 3.48 2.50
CA ALA A 18 1.61 4.15 3.60
C ALA A 18 2.20 3.13 4.59
N ALA A 19 1.44 2.09 4.94
CA ALA A 19 1.92 1.04 5.83
C ALA A 19 3.08 0.25 5.22
N LEU A 20 2.96 -0.12 3.94
CA LEU A 20 4.01 -0.84 3.23
C LEU A 20 5.27 0.02 3.07
N HIS A 21 5.10 1.31 2.80
CA HIS A 21 6.23 2.25 2.72
C HIS A 21 6.94 2.37 4.05
N ALA A 22 6.22 2.51 5.15
CA ALA A 22 6.80 2.60 6.49
C ALA A 22 7.61 1.35 6.85
N ALA A 23 7.18 0.20 6.35
CA ALA A 23 7.83 -1.10 6.63
C ALA A 23 8.87 -1.49 5.57
N ARG A 24 9.21 -0.63 4.62
CA ARG A 24 10.03 -0.98 3.44
C ARG A 24 11.43 -1.52 3.75
N LYS A 25 11.96 -1.20 4.91
CA LYS A 25 13.29 -1.65 5.36
C LYS A 25 13.23 -2.87 6.28
N PHE A 26 12.04 -3.39 6.50
CA PHE A 26 11.80 -4.53 7.39
C PHE A 26 11.25 -5.69 6.58
N ASP A 27 10.94 -6.79 7.26
CA ASP A 27 10.31 -7.94 6.62
C ASP A 27 8.94 -7.54 6.07
N PRO A 28 8.46 -8.24 5.01
CA PRO A 28 7.12 -8.01 4.50
C PRO A 28 6.06 -8.11 5.59
N LEU A 29 5.03 -7.27 5.49
CA LEU A 29 3.96 -7.23 6.49
C LEU A 29 2.98 -8.38 6.28
N GLU A 30 2.62 -9.06 7.36
CA GLU A 30 1.59 -10.09 7.33
C GLU A 30 0.21 -9.45 7.15
N PHE A 31 -0.69 -10.21 6.53
CA PHE A 31 -2.06 -9.78 6.24
C PHE A 31 -2.78 -9.28 7.51
N ALA A 32 -2.66 -10.03 8.61
CA ALA A 32 -3.29 -9.64 9.88
C ALA A 32 -2.76 -8.30 10.41
N ARG A 33 -1.48 -8.03 10.23
CA ARG A 33 -0.88 -6.75 10.65
C ARG A 33 -1.39 -5.60 9.78
N LEU A 34 -1.43 -5.79 8.47
CA LEU A 34 -2.01 -4.80 7.56
C LEU A 34 -3.45 -4.51 7.88
N LYS A 35 -4.22 -5.53 8.20
CA LYS A 35 -5.63 -5.37 8.60
C LYS A 35 -5.74 -4.46 9.83
N LYS A 36 -4.91 -4.66 10.84
CA LYS A 36 -4.88 -3.80 12.04
C LYS A 36 -4.48 -2.38 11.72
N LEU A 37 -3.44 -2.20 10.91
CA LEU A 37 -2.92 -0.86 10.58
C LEU A 37 -3.88 -0.05 9.74
N THR A 38 -4.68 -0.70 8.89
CA THR A 38 -5.57 -0.01 7.94
C THR A 38 -7.02 0.04 8.39
N GLY A 39 -7.41 -0.81 9.33
CA GLY A 39 -8.81 -0.95 9.74
C GLY A 39 -9.71 -1.64 8.73
N ALA A 40 -9.13 -2.27 7.70
CA ALA A 40 -9.88 -2.90 6.63
C ALA A 40 -10.52 -4.23 7.05
N THR A 41 -11.57 -4.62 6.36
CA THR A 41 -12.09 -6.00 6.43
C THR A 41 -11.20 -6.92 5.60
N ASP A 42 -11.28 -8.24 5.86
CA ASP A 42 -10.51 -9.23 5.09
C ASP A 42 -10.76 -9.11 3.59
N GLY A 43 -12.02 -9.00 3.19
CA GLY A 43 -12.39 -8.91 1.78
C GLY A 43 -11.88 -7.64 1.12
N ASN A 44 -12.02 -6.50 1.78
CA ASN A 44 -11.54 -5.22 1.25
C ASN A 44 -10.02 -5.19 1.16
N LEU A 45 -9.33 -5.67 2.19
CA LEU A 45 -7.86 -5.71 2.16
C LEU A 45 -7.37 -6.61 1.04
N GLY A 46 -7.91 -7.82 0.91
CA GLY A 46 -7.53 -8.75 -0.15
C GLY A 46 -7.76 -8.17 -1.54
N SER A 47 -8.92 -7.56 -1.76
CA SER A 47 -9.26 -6.95 -3.05
C SER A 47 -8.30 -5.81 -3.42
N HIS A 48 -8.01 -4.92 -2.49
CA HIS A 48 -7.12 -3.80 -2.74
C HIS A 48 -5.66 -4.23 -2.89
N LEU A 49 -5.21 -5.22 -2.12
CA LEU A 49 -3.87 -5.79 -2.29
C LEU A 49 -3.71 -6.40 -3.68
N ASN A 50 -4.72 -7.12 -4.17
CA ASN A 50 -4.70 -7.68 -5.52
C ASN A 50 -4.60 -6.59 -6.58
N ALA A 51 -5.32 -5.49 -6.42
CA ALA A 51 -5.25 -4.36 -7.34
C ALA A 51 -3.86 -3.70 -7.33
N LEU A 52 -3.26 -3.55 -6.15
CA LEU A 52 -1.91 -2.99 -6.01
C LEU A 52 -0.85 -3.92 -6.62
N GLU A 53 -1.01 -5.23 -6.44
CA GLU A 53 -0.14 -6.23 -7.06
C GLU A 53 -0.24 -6.17 -8.59
N ALA A 54 -1.46 -6.12 -9.11
CA ALA A 54 -1.70 -6.04 -10.55
C ALA A 54 -1.08 -4.78 -11.16
N ALA A 55 -1.06 -3.68 -10.42
CA ALA A 55 -0.42 -2.43 -10.84
C ALA A 55 1.12 -2.47 -10.73
N GLY A 56 1.67 -3.52 -10.12
CA GLY A 56 3.10 -3.64 -9.91
C GLY A 56 3.62 -2.87 -8.69
N TYR A 57 2.73 -2.39 -7.83
CA TYR A 57 3.11 -1.54 -6.68
C TYR A 57 3.36 -2.34 -5.40
N ALA A 58 2.84 -3.54 -5.31
CA ALA A 58 3.02 -4.41 -4.16
C ALA A 58 3.44 -5.81 -4.63
N ALA A 59 4.29 -6.45 -3.84
CA ALA A 59 4.67 -7.84 -4.02
C ALA A 59 4.01 -8.67 -2.93
N ILE A 60 3.20 -9.65 -3.30
CA ILE A 60 2.48 -10.50 -2.38
C ILE A 60 3.09 -11.90 -2.39
N THR A 61 3.45 -12.40 -1.22
CA THR A 61 3.98 -13.76 -1.04
C THR A 61 3.00 -14.58 -0.23
N LYS A 62 2.76 -15.81 -0.68
CA LYS A 62 1.93 -16.78 0.04
C LYS A 62 2.78 -18.00 0.34
N ASP A 63 2.87 -18.35 1.62
CA ASP A 63 3.63 -19.49 2.08
C ASP A 63 2.94 -20.14 3.29
N PHE A 64 3.64 -20.97 3.99
CA PHE A 64 3.13 -21.64 5.18
C PHE A 64 4.12 -21.49 6.33
N VAL A 65 3.58 -21.33 7.54
CA VAL A 65 4.33 -21.47 8.78
C VAL A 65 3.77 -22.74 9.45
N GLY A 66 4.53 -23.84 9.35
CA GLY A 66 3.99 -25.14 9.68
C GLY A 66 2.84 -25.49 8.73
N LYS A 67 1.63 -25.71 9.27
CA LYS A 67 0.42 -25.99 8.49
C LYS A 67 -0.46 -24.75 8.25
N ARG A 68 -0.04 -23.59 8.76
CA ARG A 68 -0.83 -22.35 8.65
C ARG A 68 -0.45 -21.59 7.40
N PRO A 69 -1.42 -21.27 6.53
CA PRO A 69 -1.18 -20.37 5.40
C PRO A 69 -0.77 -18.98 5.90
N ARG A 70 0.19 -18.37 5.20
CA ARG A 70 0.63 -17.00 5.52
C ARG A 70 0.69 -16.18 4.25
N THR A 71 0.05 -15.00 4.29
CA THR A 71 0.12 -14.00 3.22
C THR A 71 0.85 -12.79 3.76
N ARG A 72 1.87 -12.32 3.00
CA ARG A 72 2.64 -11.12 3.34
C ARG A 72 2.74 -10.23 2.13
N ALA A 73 2.91 -8.94 2.38
CA ALA A 73 3.03 -7.94 1.32
C ALA A 73 4.18 -6.98 1.61
N ALA A 74 4.84 -6.54 0.53
CA ALA A 74 5.90 -5.54 0.57
C ALA A 74 5.69 -4.56 -0.56
N ILE A 75 6.18 -3.33 -0.39
CA ILE A 75 6.16 -2.35 -1.46
C ILE A 75 7.27 -2.66 -2.47
N THR A 76 6.97 -2.46 -3.76
CA THR A 76 7.98 -2.61 -4.83
C THR A 76 8.69 -1.28 -5.07
N THR A 77 9.77 -1.30 -5.87
CA THR A 77 10.43 -0.07 -6.30
C THR A 77 9.47 0.84 -7.07
N ALA A 78 8.64 0.24 -7.95
CA ALA A 78 7.62 0.99 -8.68
C ALA A 78 6.57 1.56 -7.72
N GLY A 79 6.18 0.80 -6.71
CA GLY A 79 5.25 1.27 -5.67
C GLY A 79 5.80 2.42 -4.86
N GLU A 80 7.07 2.36 -4.47
CA GLU A 80 7.75 3.45 -3.76
C GLU A 80 7.74 4.74 -4.58
N ARG A 81 8.07 4.63 -5.86
CA ARG A 81 8.10 5.77 -6.77
C ARG A 81 6.71 6.38 -6.94
N ALA A 82 5.71 5.55 -7.17
CA ALA A 82 4.33 6.00 -7.32
C ALA A 82 3.80 6.64 -6.03
N PHE A 83 4.10 6.04 -4.88
CA PHE A 83 3.66 6.56 -3.58
C PHE A 83 4.28 7.93 -3.30
N ARG A 84 5.58 8.10 -3.53
CA ARG A 84 6.27 9.38 -3.34
C ARG A 84 5.70 10.47 -4.25
N GLY A 85 5.48 10.14 -5.53
CA GLY A 85 4.88 11.09 -6.46
C GLY A 85 3.49 11.53 -6.04
N HIS A 86 2.68 10.57 -5.56
CA HIS A 86 1.33 10.84 -5.09
C HIS A 86 1.33 11.71 -3.81
N THR A 87 2.17 11.39 -2.84
CA THR A 87 2.26 12.17 -1.60
C THR A 87 2.81 13.57 -1.84
N ASP A 88 3.77 13.72 -2.74
CA ASP A 88 4.29 15.03 -3.12
C ASP A 88 3.19 15.89 -3.75
N CYS A 89 2.38 15.30 -4.62
CA CYS A 89 1.23 15.96 -5.24
C CYS A 89 0.22 16.41 -4.18
N LEU A 90 -0.10 15.56 -3.21
CA LEU A 90 -1.01 15.90 -2.10
C LEU A 90 -0.43 17.05 -1.25
N ARG A 91 0.87 17.01 -0.97
CA ARG A 91 1.54 18.07 -0.21
C ARG A 91 1.44 19.41 -0.93
N ASP A 92 1.66 19.43 -2.23
CA ASP A 92 1.55 20.63 -3.04
C ASP A 92 0.13 21.19 -3.00
N LEU A 93 -0.88 20.33 -3.11
CA LEU A 93 -2.29 20.74 -3.01
C LEU A 93 -2.59 21.36 -1.65
N ILE A 94 -2.09 20.77 -0.57
CA ILE A 94 -2.28 21.29 0.78
C ILE A 94 -1.61 22.65 0.92
N ASN A 95 -0.41 22.82 0.39
CA ASN A 95 0.32 24.08 0.45
C ASN A 95 -0.39 25.18 -0.36
N GLU A 96 -0.93 24.87 -1.54
CA GLU A 96 -1.72 25.80 -2.34
C GLU A 96 -2.98 26.25 -1.58
N ALA A 97 -3.63 25.33 -0.87
CA ALA A 97 -4.86 25.63 -0.14
C ALA A 97 -4.63 26.51 1.09
N ARG A 98 -3.39 26.63 1.57
CA ARG A 98 -3.02 27.41 2.76
C ARG A 98 -2.73 28.88 2.47
N ASP A 99 -2.57 29.24 1.21
CA ASP A 99 -2.23 30.61 0.80
C ASP A 99 -3.45 31.50 0.64
#